data_4046072b7ebcc44aff1483e8581e3d97
#
_entry.id   4046072b7ebcc44aff1483e8581e3d97
#
_cell.length_a   1.000
_cell.length_b   1.000
_cell.length_c   1.000
_cell.angle_alpha   90.00
_cell.angle_beta   90.00
_cell.angle_gamma   90.00
#
_symmetry.space_group_name_H-M   'P 1'
#
loop_
_entity.id
_entity.type
_entity.pdbx_description
1 polymer ?
#
loop_
_entity_poly.entity_id
_entity_poly.type
_entity_poly.pdbx_seq_one_letter_code
_entity_poly.pdbx_strand_id
1 'polypeptide(L)'
;LHPRVRRQRQMCIRDSWCTKYRKKVLKNGIDTECKEMLQNLAEEYKFQILAMEVMPDHIHLLVDCKPQFYISDMIKIMKGNLARQMFLLHPELKKELWGGHLWNPSYYAVTVSDRSREQVSAYIEGQKEKEKRKP
;
A
#
# COMPACT_ATOMS: atom_id res chain seq x y z
N LEU A 1 -15.01 -16.86 25.41
CA LEU A 1 -15.32 -16.81 24.88
C LEU A 1 -14.92 -16.09 24.08
N HIS A 2 -14.07 -15.53 24.13
CA HIS A 2 -14.34 -15.71 23.08
C HIS A 2 -13.62 -15.28 21.85
N PRO A 3 -13.16 -16.25 21.05
CA PRO A 3 -12.40 -16.02 19.85
C PRO A 3 -13.12 -15.14 18.83
N ARG A 4 -14.43 -15.27 18.75
CA ARG A 4 -15.15 -14.47 17.76
C ARG A 4 -15.19 -12.99 18.13
N VAL A 5 -15.13 -12.66 19.41
CA VAL A 5 -15.03 -11.26 19.82
C VAL A 5 -13.70 -10.68 19.36
N ARG A 6 -12.64 -11.44 19.51
CA ARG A 6 -11.32 -11.00 19.06
C ARG A 6 -11.27 -10.87 17.56
N ARG A 7 -11.90 -11.78 16.81
CA ARG A 7 -11.92 -11.69 15.37
C ARG A 7 -12.69 -10.48 14.89
N GLN A 8 -13.73 -10.09 15.62
CA GLN A 8 -14.50 -8.91 15.28
C GLN A 8 -13.70 -7.62 15.46
N ARG A 9 -12.58 -7.68 16.16
CA ARG A 9 -11.73 -6.52 16.38
C ARG A 9 -10.73 -6.27 15.28
N GLN A 10 -10.69 -7.16 14.29
CA GLN A 10 -9.81 -6.96 13.15
C GLN A 10 -10.62 -6.61 11.93
N MET A 11 -10.07 -5.71 11.13
CA MET A 11 -10.71 -5.27 9.91
C MET A 11 -9.75 -5.49 8.75
N CYS A 12 -10.30 -5.98 7.63
CA CYS A 12 -9.56 -6.04 6.40
C CYS A 12 -9.89 -4.79 5.58
N ILE A 13 -8.87 -4.09 5.15
CA ILE A 13 -9.01 -2.85 4.42
C ILE A 13 -8.24 -2.96 3.11
N ARG A 14 -8.95 -2.72 2.02
CA ARG A 14 -8.33 -2.58 0.72
C ARG A 14 -8.01 -1.12 0.50
N ASP A 15 -6.74 -0.79 0.29
CA ASP A 15 -6.33 0.58 0.07
C ASP A 15 -5.37 0.69 -1.11
N SER A 16 -5.37 1.85 -1.71
CA SER A 16 -4.45 2.14 -2.79
C SER A 16 -4.21 3.64 -2.89
N TRP A 17 -3.07 4.01 -3.46
CA TRP A 17 -2.76 5.41 -3.74
C TRP A 17 -1.80 5.49 -4.91
N CYS A 18 -1.80 6.64 -5.56
CA CYS A 18 -1.02 6.87 -6.78
C CYS A 18 0.14 7.81 -6.54
N THR A 19 1.13 7.71 -7.41
CA THR A 19 2.19 8.71 -7.46
C THR A 19 1.63 10.04 -7.94
N LYS A 20 2.35 11.11 -7.64
CA LYS A 20 1.99 12.45 -8.11
C LYS A 20 1.97 12.47 -9.63
N TYR A 21 0.91 12.96 -10.21
CA TYR A 21 0.68 13.00 -11.65
C TYR A 21 0.73 11.62 -12.31
N ARG A 22 0.59 10.55 -11.53
CA ARG A 22 0.68 9.16 -11.98
C ARG A 22 1.98 8.88 -12.75
N LYS A 23 3.07 9.49 -12.31
CA LYS A 23 4.38 9.24 -12.90
C LYS A 23 4.83 7.82 -12.59
N LYS A 24 5.32 7.13 -13.59
CA LYS A 24 5.74 5.73 -13.46
C LYS A 24 7.16 5.65 -12.94
N VAL A 25 7.32 5.96 -11.65
CA VAL A 25 8.64 6.01 -11.01
C VAL A 25 8.95 4.80 -10.13
N LEU A 26 7.94 3.99 -9.78
CA LEU A 26 8.12 2.85 -8.89
C LEU A 26 8.47 1.60 -9.70
N LYS A 27 9.68 1.60 -10.27
CA LYS A 27 10.13 0.54 -11.15
C LYS A 27 11.63 0.35 -10.98
N ASN A 28 12.20 -0.66 -11.66
CA ASN A 28 13.65 -0.91 -11.67
C ASN A 28 14.24 -1.10 -10.26
N GLY A 29 13.56 -1.91 -9.45
CA GLY A 29 14.02 -2.21 -8.10
C GLY A 29 13.41 -1.34 -7.01
N ILE A 30 12.89 -0.15 -7.36
CA ILE A 30 12.23 0.72 -6.39
C ILE A 30 10.95 0.05 -5.88
N ASP A 31 10.25 -0.67 -6.73
CA ASP A 31 9.05 -1.41 -6.32
C ASP A 31 9.37 -2.44 -5.23
N THR A 32 10.48 -3.16 -5.37
CA THR A 32 10.90 -4.13 -4.36
C THR A 32 11.26 -3.42 -3.06
N GLU A 33 11.95 -2.30 -3.14
CA GLU A 33 12.31 -1.51 -1.95
C GLU A 33 11.05 -1.02 -1.23
N CYS A 34 10.04 -0.58 -1.98
CA CYS A 34 8.75 -0.17 -1.40
C CYS A 34 8.10 -1.30 -0.63
N LYS A 35 8.11 -2.50 -1.20
CA LYS A 35 7.53 -3.67 -0.53
C LYS A 35 8.23 -3.96 0.80
N GLU A 36 9.55 -3.90 0.82
CA GLU A 36 10.31 -4.12 2.04
C GLU A 36 10.00 -3.07 3.09
N MET A 37 9.93 -1.82 2.69
CA MET A 37 9.62 -0.73 3.61
C MET A 37 8.23 -0.88 4.20
N LEU A 38 7.26 -1.26 3.39
CA LEU A 38 5.89 -1.47 3.86
C LEU A 38 5.82 -2.63 4.84
N GLN A 39 6.55 -3.71 4.60
CA GLN A 39 6.61 -4.83 5.54
C GLN A 39 7.23 -4.41 6.87
N ASN A 40 8.28 -3.61 6.81
CA ASN A 40 8.91 -3.11 8.04
C ASN A 40 7.97 -2.22 8.83
N LEU A 41 7.21 -1.37 8.14
CA LEU A 41 6.20 -0.52 8.79
C LEU A 41 5.09 -1.36 9.41
N ALA A 42 4.68 -2.42 8.72
CA ALA A 42 3.66 -3.33 9.25
C ALA A 42 4.10 -3.94 10.56
N GLU A 43 5.36 -4.39 10.64
CA GLU A 43 5.90 -4.94 11.86
C GLU A 43 5.98 -3.88 12.97
N GLU A 44 6.42 -2.70 12.62
CA GLU A 44 6.59 -1.61 13.59
C GLU A 44 5.25 -1.18 14.18
N TYR A 45 4.24 -1.03 13.36
CA TYR A 45 2.93 -0.53 13.79
C TYR A 45 1.92 -1.64 14.04
N LYS A 46 2.35 -2.89 13.94
CA LYS A 46 1.57 -4.07 14.32
C LYS A 46 0.27 -4.23 13.55
N PHE A 47 0.35 -4.04 12.25
CA PHE A 47 -0.71 -4.47 11.36
C PHE A 47 -0.15 -5.52 10.40
N GLN A 48 -1.01 -6.19 9.68
CA GLN A 48 -0.61 -7.29 8.83
C GLN A 48 -0.98 -7.00 7.38
N ILE A 49 0.00 -7.12 6.49
CA ILE A 49 -0.25 -6.98 5.06
C ILE A 49 -0.57 -8.36 4.51
N LEU A 50 -1.79 -8.53 4.04
CA LEU A 50 -2.26 -9.81 3.51
C LEU A 50 -1.97 -9.95 2.03
N ALA A 51 -1.96 -8.85 1.30
CA ALA A 51 -1.62 -8.83 -0.11
C ALA A 51 -1.06 -7.46 -0.44
N MET A 52 -0.11 -7.41 -1.37
CA MET A 52 0.54 -6.16 -1.73
C MET A 52 1.06 -6.26 -3.15
N GLU A 53 0.85 -5.20 -3.92
CA GLU A 53 1.50 -5.06 -5.21
C GLU A 53 1.88 -3.61 -5.45
N VAL A 54 3.11 -3.40 -5.88
CA VAL A 54 3.62 -2.07 -6.21
C VAL A 54 3.72 -1.97 -7.72
N MET A 55 2.81 -1.19 -8.29
CA MET A 55 2.78 -0.92 -9.71
C MET A 55 3.65 0.32 -10.00
N PRO A 56 4.03 0.57 -11.24
CA PRO A 56 4.90 1.72 -11.52
C PRO A 56 4.34 3.07 -11.06
N ASP A 57 3.03 3.24 -11.03
CA ASP A 57 2.41 4.52 -10.69
C ASP A 57 1.45 4.45 -9.52
N HIS A 58 1.33 3.30 -8.85
CA HIS A 58 0.43 3.18 -7.70
C HIS A 58 0.74 1.93 -6.88
N ILE A 59 0.18 1.90 -5.68
CA ILE A 59 0.35 0.78 -4.75
C ILE A 59 -1.04 0.27 -4.37
N HIS A 60 -1.20 -1.05 -4.33
CA HIS A 60 -2.40 -1.72 -3.82
C HIS A 60 -2.05 -2.54 -2.61
N LEU A 61 -2.87 -2.46 -1.57
CA LEU A 61 -2.68 -3.24 -0.35
C LEU A 61 -4.00 -3.84 0.12
N LEU A 62 -3.89 -5.01 0.75
CA LEU A 62 -4.95 -5.53 1.60
C LEU A 62 -4.35 -5.69 2.99
N VAL A 63 -4.88 -4.98 3.95
CA VAL A 63 -4.31 -4.89 5.29
C VAL A 63 -5.31 -5.39 6.31
N ASP A 64 -4.82 -6.18 7.26
CA ASP A 64 -5.60 -6.61 8.42
C ASP A 64 -5.10 -5.82 9.62
N CYS A 65 -5.96 -5.04 10.23
CA CYS A 65 -5.57 -4.18 11.34
C CYS A 65 -6.66 -4.14 12.39
N LYS A 66 -6.28 -3.67 13.58
CA LYS A 66 -7.23 -3.53 14.68
C LYS A 66 -8.12 -2.32 14.46
N PRO A 67 -9.38 -2.37 14.94
CA PRO A 67 -10.31 -1.26 14.73
C PRO A 67 -9.87 0.08 15.31
N GLN A 68 -8.99 0.08 16.31
CA GLN A 68 -8.54 1.32 16.90
C GLN A 68 -7.60 2.12 16.00
N PHE A 69 -7.13 1.52 14.90
CA PHE A 69 -6.37 2.27 13.91
C PHE A 69 -7.32 3.05 13.02
N TYR A 70 -7.09 4.35 12.90
CA TYR A 70 -7.80 5.13 11.91
C TYR A 70 -7.17 4.88 10.56
N ILE A 71 -8.01 4.53 9.58
CA ILE A 71 -7.54 4.21 8.24
C ILE A 71 -6.71 5.35 7.65
N SER A 72 -7.19 6.57 7.80
CA SER A 72 -6.48 7.74 7.26
C SER A 72 -5.11 7.92 7.89
N ASP A 73 -5.00 7.68 9.20
CA ASP A 73 -3.71 7.81 9.89
C ASP A 73 -2.73 6.74 9.44
N MET A 74 -3.22 5.50 9.26
CA MET A 74 -2.38 4.41 8.80
C MET A 74 -1.84 4.69 7.40
N ILE A 75 -2.70 5.15 6.50
CA ILE A 75 -2.28 5.48 5.14
C ILE A 75 -1.29 6.65 5.16
N LYS A 76 -1.54 7.65 5.98
CA LYS A 76 -0.65 8.79 6.13
C LYS A 76 0.75 8.35 6.60
N ILE A 77 0.80 7.44 7.56
CA ILE A 77 2.06 6.89 8.06
C ILE A 77 2.81 6.17 6.94
N MET A 78 2.12 5.32 6.21
CA MET A 78 2.73 4.56 5.12
C MET A 78 3.23 5.48 4.02
N LYS A 79 2.40 6.39 3.55
CA LYS A 79 2.77 7.31 2.48
C LYS A 79 3.93 8.21 2.88
N GLY A 80 3.88 8.77 4.09
CA GLY A 80 4.91 9.69 4.56
C GLY A 80 6.26 9.03 4.74
N ASN A 81 6.27 7.83 5.31
CA ASN A 81 7.52 7.10 5.51
C ASN A 81 8.13 6.65 4.19
N LEU A 82 7.30 6.14 3.28
CA LEU A 82 7.78 5.74 1.97
C LEU A 82 8.36 6.91 1.21
N ALA A 83 7.68 8.06 1.21
CA ALA A 83 8.15 9.22 0.48
C ALA A 83 9.50 9.70 1.01
N ARG A 84 9.63 9.79 2.34
CA ARG A 84 10.90 10.20 2.94
C ARG A 84 12.03 9.27 2.58
N GLN A 85 11.81 7.98 2.74
CA GLN A 85 12.87 6.99 2.48
C GLN A 85 13.21 6.91 0.99
N MET A 86 12.22 6.98 0.13
CA MET A 86 12.46 6.95 -1.31
C MET A 86 13.26 8.15 -1.78
N PHE A 87 12.95 9.34 -1.28
CA PHE A 87 13.72 10.53 -1.66
C PHE A 87 15.13 10.52 -1.10
N LEU A 88 15.34 9.84 0.03
CA LEU A 88 16.70 9.70 0.57
C LEU A 88 17.52 8.71 -0.26
N LEU A 89 16.92 7.58 -0.63
CA LEU A 89 17.61 6.55 -1.40
C LEU A 89 17.73 6.90 -2.88
N HIS A 90 16.78 7.64 -3.40
CA HIS A 90 16.70 7.96 -4.82
C HIS A 90 16.42 9.45 -5.01
N PRO A 91 17.43 10.31 -4.75
CA PRO A 91 17.23 11.76 -4.88
C PRO A 91 16.79 12.20 -6.27
N GLU A 92 17.09 11.42 -7.29
CA GLU A 92 16.71 11.71 -8.65
C GLU A 92 15.19 11.74 -8.86
N LEU A 93 14.43 11.11 -7.95
CA LEU A 93 12.97 11.14 -8.05
C LEU A 93 12.40 12.53 -7.88
N LYS A 94 13.07 13.40 -7.13
CA LYS A 94 12.62 14.76 -6.95
C LYS A 94 12.63 15.56 -8.23
N LYS A 95 13.51 15.20 -9.16
CA LYS A 95 13.58 15.88 -10.45
C LYS A 95 12.40 15.54 -11.34
N GLU A 96 11.85 14.33 -11.19
CA GLU A 96 10.71 13.89 -11.98
C GLU A 96 9.38 14.33 -11.37
N LEU A 97 9.40 14.65 -10.08
CA LEU A 97 8.17 14.95 -9.33
C LEU A 97 8.21 16.39 -8.84
N TRP A 98 7.54 17.25 -9.56
CA TRP A 98 7.49 18.66 -9.25
C TRP A 98 6.87 18.90 -7.87
N GLY A 99 7.45 19.82 -7.13
CA GLY A 99 6.96 20.17 -5.81
C GLY A 99 7.44 19.24 -4.70
N GLY A 100 8.23 18.23 -5.04
CA GLY A 100 8.82 17.35 -4.04
C GLY A 100 7.86 16.41 -3.35
N HIS A 101 6.72 16.13 -3.97
CA HIS A 101 5.73 15.19 -3.43
C HIS A 101 5.75 13.91 -4.26
N LEU A 102 5.97 12.79 -3.58
CA LEU A 102 5.96 11.49 -4.24
C LEU A 102 4.53 11.06 -4.59
N TRP A 103 3.59 11.33 -3.71
CA TRP A 103 2.23 10.80 -3.83
C TRP A 103 1.21 11.87 -4.16
N ASN A 104 0.17 11.43 -4.89
CA ASN A 104 -1.05 12.20 -5.00
C ASN A 104 -1.67 12.30 -3.60
N PRO A 105 -2.27 13.45 -3.22
CA PRO A 105 -2.84 13.57 -1.87
C PRO A 105 -4.01 12.66 -1.59
N SER A 106 -4.68 12.15 -2.60
CA SER A 106 -5.85 11.29 -2.39
C SER A 106 -5.43 9.83 -2.21
N TYR A 107 -6.37 9.03 -1.72
CA TYR A 107 -6.21 7.59 -1.60
C TYR A 107 -7.58 6.94 -1.67
N TYR A 108 -7.58 5.64 -1.91
CA TYR A 108 -8.79 4.82 -1.92
C TYR A 108 -8.69 3.83 -0.77
N ALA A 109 -9.75 3.70 0.02
CA ALA A 109 -9.78 2.74 1.12
C ALA A 109 -11.19 2.28 1.38
N VAL A 110 -11.41 0.97 1.44
CA VAL A 110 -12.71 0.38 1.76
C VAL A 110 -12.49 -0.84 2.64
N THR A 111 -13.46 -1.12 3.50
CA THR A 111 -13.44 -2.35 4.27
C THR A 111 -13.84 -3.52 3.38
N VAL A 112 -13.25 -4.69 3.67
CA VAL A 112 -13.46 -5.91 2.88
C VAL A 112 -14.03 -6.96 3.79
N SER A 113 -15.11 -7.61 3.37
CA SER A 113 -15.70 -8.70 4.14
C SER A 113 -14.82 -9.94 4.08
N ASP A 114 -14.98 -10.82 5.06
CA ASP A 114 -14.24 -12.08 5.07
C ASP A 114 -14.49 -12.89 3.80
N ARG A 115 -15.71 -12.81 3.26
CA ARG A 115 -16.06 -13.55 2.06
C ARG A 115 -15.26 -13.08 0.82
N SER A 116 -14.98 -11.79 0.77
CA SER A 116 -14.31 -11.20 -0.39
C SER A 116 -12.80 -11.17 -0.26
N ARG A 117 -12.28 -11.49 0.91
CA ARG A 117 -10.89 -11.32 1.26
C ARG A 117 -9.93 -12.04 0.30
N GLU A 118 -10.20 -13.30 0.04
CA GLU A 118 -9.35 -14.10 -0.83
C GLU A 118 -9.41 -13.62 -2.27
N GLN A 119 -10.59 -13.22 -2.73
CA GLN A 119 -10.75 -12.71 -4.08
C GLN A 119 -10.00 -11.39 -4.27
N VAL A 120 -10.09 -10.50 -3.30
CA VAL A 120 -9.39 -9.23 -3.35
C VAL A 120 -7.88 -9.45 -3.31
N SER A 121 -7.42 -10.35 -2.43
CA SER A 121 -6.02 -10.69 -2.32
C SER A 121 -5.46 -11.19 -3.65
N ALA A 122 -6.16 -12.12 -4.28
CA ALA A 122 -5.75 -12.67 -5.56
C ALA A 122 -5.73 -11.61 -6.66
N TYR A 123 -6.72 -10.73 -6.66
CA TYR A 123 -6.77 -9.64 -7.64
C TYR A 123 -5.57 -8.70 -7.50
N ILE A 124 -5.25 -8.31 -6.28
CA ILE A 124 -4.14 -7.41 -6.01
C ILE A 124 -2.83 -8.03 -6.48
N GLU A 125 -2.59 -9.27 -6.10
CA GLU A 125 -1.34 -9.93 -6.44
C GLU A 125 -1.22 -10.29 -7.91
N GLY A 126 -2.36 -10.43 -8.59
CA GLY A 126 -2.37 -10.71 -10.02
C GLY A 126 -2.29 -9.49 -10.91
N GLN A 127 -2.34 -8.29 -10.33
CA GLN A 127 -2.42 -7.05 -11.10
C GLN A 127 -1.23 -6.86 -12.04
N LYS A 128 -0.04 -7.12 -11.55
CA LYS A 128 1.18 -6.92 -12.33
C LYS A 128 1.26 -7.86 -13.54
N GLU A 129 0.79 -9.08 -13.38
CA GLU A 129 0.76 -10.02 -14.49
C GLU A 129 -0.22 -9.60 -15.56
N LYS A 130 -1.38 -9.06 -15.17
CA LYS A 130 -2.35 -8.55 -16.11
C LYS A 130 -1.78 -7.41 -16.93
N GLU A 131 -1.04 -6.53 -16.29
CA GLU A 131 -0.39 -5.43 -16.99
C GLU A 131 0.62 -5.93 -18.00
N LYS A 132 1.39 -6.96 -17.66
CA LYS A 132 2.37 -7.53 -18.57
C LYS A 132 1.76 -8.19 -19.81
N ARG A 133 0.51 -8.67 -19.69
CA ARG A 133 -0.17 -9.32 -20.79
C ARG A 133 -0.80 -8.38 -21.80
N LYS A 134 -0.90 -7.11 -21.45
CA LYS A 134 -1.46 -6.12 -22.37
C LYS A 134 -0.49 -5.86 -23.51
N PRO A 135 -0.98 -5.80 -24.75
CA PRO A 135 -0.13 -5.52 -25.90
C PRO A 135 0.43 -4.12 -25.87
#